data_91f9ccbcf8586539e46471e779bae634
#
_entry.id   91f9ccbcf8586539e46471e779bae634
#
_cell.length_a   1.000
_cell.length_b   1.000
_cell.length_c   1.000
_cell.angle_alpha   90.00
_cell.angle_beta   90.00
_cell.angle_gamma   90.00
#
_symmetry.space_group_name_H-M   'P 1'
#
loop_
_entity.id
_entity.type
_entity.pdbx_description
1 polymer ?
#
loop_
_entity_poly.entity_id
_entity_poly.type
_entity_poly.pdbx_seq_one_letter_code
_entity_poly.pdbx_strand_id
1 'polypeptide(L)'
;FEAMTGMSREDVVGRDVRHFYSPEEADIILEHRERSIRDGHGRLEFVVPKKDGSRLPVIISSRAIEDPDGRQFGIVTFTDISEQKRAEVSLRAANAQLEERQKEINEDLALAARVQQSLAPKSMVWDGLRVDAYFHPVRSIGGDFGLVLPSGESGLNLLVCDVSGHGIGSALVANRIYSETMSQLRNNAPLGSMLRDLNSFVMRNIGSSVFFFTLAAARIDRGARRMVFAGAGHPPAMIVQPGGEPRMLESRSMVLGALPDAVDGEATLEVTLEPGDRIVLYTDGITDIFDARGEMLGVEGVQKFVREAALLPFGEMKQGILDRVAQWREGPASDDVSLVLAEVS
;
A
#
# COMPACT_ATOMS: atom_id res chain seq x y z
N PHE A 1 8.65 -45.82 -28.22
CA PHE A 1 7.81 -46.54 -27.25
C PHE A 1 8.69 -47.44 -26.37
N GLU A 2 9.51 -48.33 -26.99
CA GLU A 2 10.37 -49.28 -26.27
C GLU A 2 11.31 -48.63 -25.26
N ALA A 3 12.00 -47.55 -25.64
CA ALA A 3 12.89 -46.82 -24.74
C ALA A 3 12.17 -46.16 -23.54
N MET A 4 10.89 -45.81 -23.68
CA MET A 4 10.09 -45.19 -22.65
C MET A 4 9.45 -46.18 -21.68
N THR A 5 8.98 -47.31 -22.22
CA THR A 5 8.21 -48.31 -21.46
C THR A 5 9.03 -49.54 -21.04
N GLY A 6 10.18 -49.77 -21.66
CA GLY A 6 10.97 -51.00 -21.50
C GLY A 6 10.34 -52.25 -22.13
N MET A 7 9.19 -52.07 -22.79
CA MET A 7 8.51 -53.17 -23.50
C MET A 7 9.08 -53.30 -24.92
N SER A 8 9.48 -54.50 -25.31
CA SER A 8 9.95 -54.76 -26.66
C SER A 8 8.78 -54.83 -27.65
N ARG A 9 9.10 -54.78 -28.95
CA ARG A 9 8.11 -54.98 -30.01
C ARG A 9 7.37 -56.33 -29.86
N GLU A 10 8.07 -57.36 -29.43
CA GLU A 10 7.52 -58.71 -29.23
C GLU A 10 6.56 -58.77 -28.02
N ASP A 11 6.75 -57.92 -27.04
CA ASP A 11 5.86 -57.82 -25.89
C ASP A 11 4.50 -57.22 -26.27
N VAL A 12 4.41 -56.41 -27.34
CA VAL A 12 3.24 -55.56 -27.66
C VAL A 12 2.52 -56.01 -28.95
N VAL A 13 3.25 -56.35 -30.00
CA VAL A 13 2.65 -56.65 -31.32
C VAL A 13 1.77 -57.89 -31.27
N GLY A 14 0.54 -57.77 -31.79
CA GLY A 14 -0.44 -58.86 -31.84
C GLY A 14 -1.20 -59.09 -30.52
N ARG A 15 -0.92 -58.34 -29.48
CA ARG A 15 -1.69 -58.43 -28.21
C ARG A 15 -2.82 -57.40 -28.15
N ASP A 16 -3.92 -57.80 -27.52
CA ASP A 16 -5.04 -56.91 -27.26
C ASP A 16 -4.66 -55.90 -26.17
N VAL A 17 -5.19 -54.67 -26.27
CA VAL A 17 -4.96 -53.59 -25.31
C VAL A 17 -5.36 -54.00 -23.89
N ARG A 18 -6.39 -54.82 -23.74
CA ARG A 18 -6.87 -55.36 -22.45
C ARG A 18 -5.84 -56.25 -21.74
N HIS A 19 -4.77 -56.64 -22.43
CA HIS A 19 -3.67 -57.37 -21.79
C HIS A 19 -2.80 -56.49 -20.89
N PHE A 20 -2.75 -55.19 -21.18
CA PHE A 20 -1.86 -54.23 -20.51
C PHE A 20 -2.58 -53.31 -19.52
N TYR A 21 -3.91 -53.21 -19.62
CA TYR A 21 -4.71 -52.23 -18.91
C TYR A 21 -5.91 -52.87 -18.20
N SER A 22 -6.42 -52.24 -17.17
CA SER A 22 -7.71 -52.61 -16.57
C SER A 22 -8.84 -52.50 -17.61
N PRO A 23 -9.99 -53.14 -17.40
CA PRO A 23 -11.13 -53.02 -18.31
C PRO A 23 -11.52 -51.57 -18.57
N GLU A 24 -11.58 -50.75 -17.51
CA GLU A 24 -11.95 -49.32 -17.60
C GLU A 24 -10.91 -48.52 -18.39
N GLU A 25 -9.62 -48.77 -18.15
CA GLU A 25 -8.53 -48.07 -18.86
C GLU A 25 -8.48 -48.49 -20.35
N ALA A 26 -8.74 -49.77 -20.62
CA ALA A 26 -8.80 -50.29 -21.99
C ALA A 26 -9.95 -49.65 -22.78
N ASP A 27 -11.11 -49.49 -22.15
CA ASP A 27 -12.28 -48.87 -22.79
C ASP A 27 -11.99 -47.39 -23.16
N ILE A 28 -11.29 -46.64 -22.33
CA ILE A 28 -10.84 -45.27 -22.65
C ILE A 28 -9.95 -45.24 -23.88
N ILE A 29 -8.99 -46.18 -23.98
CA ILE A 29 -8.08 -46.27 -25.12
C ILE A 29 -8.82 -46.65 -26.40
N LEU A 30 -9.76 -47.60 -26.31
CA LEU A 30 -10.56 -48.06 -27.44
C LEU A 30 -11.50 -46.94 -27.94
N GLU A 31 -12.16 -46.23 -27.05
CA GLU A 31 -12.98 -45.08 -27.39
C GLU A 31 -12.14 -43.95 -28.04
N HIS A 32 -10.97 -43.69 -27.51
CA HIS A 32 -10.03 -42.72 -28.10
C HIS A 32 -9.61 -43.13 -29.51
N ARG A 33 -9.34 -44.43 -29.74
CA ARG A 33 -9.00 -44.97 -31.05
C ARG A 33 -10.15 -44.80 -32.05
N GLU A 34 -11.38 -45.15 -31.67
CA GLU A 34 -12.56 -45.02 -32.54
C GLU A 34 -12.80 -43.54 -32.90
N ARG A 35 -12.69 -42.65 -31.93
CA ARG A 35 -12.80 -41.19 -32.14
C ARG A 35 -11.71 -40.69 -33.09
N SER A 36 -10.46 -41.14 -32.90
CA SER A 36 -9.32 -40.72 -33.73
C SER A 36 -9.46 -41.22 -35.18
N ILE A 37 -10.03 -42.38 -35.40
CA ILE A 37 -10.32 -42.90 -36.76
C ILE A 37 -11.41 -42.08 -37.43
N ARG A 38 -12.46 -41.77 -36.72
CA ARG A 38 -13.60 -40.97 -37.23
C ARG A 38 -13.18 -39.53 -37.56
N ASP A 39 -12.43 -38.90 -36.68
CA ASP A 39 -12.08 -37.48 -36.72
C ASP A 39 -10.74 -37.23 -37.47
N GLY A 40 -10.03 -38.31 -37.88
CA GLY A 40 -8.73 -38.26 -38.53
C GLY A 40 -7.53 -38.00 -37.61
N HIS A 41 -7.77 -37.57 -36.39
CA HIS A 41 -6.74 -37.31 -35.36
C HIS A 41 -7.32 -37.43 -33.95
N GLY A 42 -6.44 -37.60 -32.95
CA GLY A 42 -6.81 -37.65 -31.54
C GLY A 42 -5.66 -37.28 -30.63
N ARG A 43 -5.99 -36.78 -29.46
CA ARG A 43 -5.04 -36.49 -28.37
C ARG A 43 -5.66 -36.92 -27.04
N LEU A 44 -4.91 -37.70 -26.28
CA LEU A 44 -5.32 -38.20 -24.97
C LEU A 44 -4.15 -38.13 -24.01
N GLU A 45 -4.38 -37.54 -22.84
CA GLU A 45 -3.45 -37.67 -21.72
C GLU A 45 -3.78 -38.99 -20.99
N PHE A 46 -2.80 -39.84 -20.83
CA PHE A 46 -2.99 -41.15 -20.28
C PHE A 46 -1.78 -41.64 -19.48
N VAL A 47 -1.94 -42.73 -18.75
CA VAL A 47 -0.84 -43.36 -17.99
C VAL A 47 -0.59 -44.76 -18.52
N VAL A 48 0.57 -44.96 -19.13
CA VAL A 48 0.95 -46.26 -19.68
C VAL A 48 1.78 -47.07 -18.68
N PRO A 49 1.57 -48.40 -18.60
CA PRO A 49 2.40 -49.27 -17.77
C PRO A 49 3.78 -49.44 -18.40
N LYS A 50 4.81 -49.58 -17.54
CA LYS A 50 6.15 -49.96 -17.92
C LYS A 50 6.39 -51.46 -17.59
N LYS A 51 7.42 -52.04 -18.19
CA LYS A 51 7.82 -53.43 -17.97
C LYS A 51 8.24 -53.72 -16.52
N ASP A 52 8.74 -52.72 -15.82
CA ASP A 52 9.14 -52.78 -14.40
C ASP A 52 7.97 -52.64 -13.42
N GLY A 53 6.73 -52.53 -13.92
CA GLY A 53 5.53 -52.32 -13.13
C GLY A 53 5.25 -50.85 -12.74
N SER A 54 6.14 -49.94 -13.04
CA SER A 54 5.89 -48.50 -12.85
C SER A 54 4.94 -47.97 -13.92
N ARG A 55 4.43 -46.75 -13.72
CA ARG A 55 3.46 -46.12 -14.61
C ARG A 55 4.01 -44.80 -15.14
N LEU A 56 3.86 -44.58 -16.46
CA LEU A 56 4.39 -43.42 -17.17
C LEU A 56 3.24 -42.52 -17.66
N PRO A 57 3.14 -41.28 -17.20
CA PRO A 57 2.18 -40.32 -17.75
C PRO A 57 2.66 -39.87 -19.14
N VAL A 58 1.78 -39.99 -20.13
CA VAL A 58 2.07 -39.65 -21.51
C VAL A 58 0.92 -38.88 -22.15
N ILE A 59 1.25 -38.11 -23.18
CA ILE A 59 0.28 -37.66 -24.18
C ILE A 59 0.35 -38.64 -25.35
N ILE A 60 -0.77 -39.27 -25.62
CA ILE A 60 -0.98 -40.12 -26.81
C ILE A 60 -1.55 -39.19 -27.89
N SER A 61 -0.83 -39.01 -28.99
CA SER A 61 -1.35 -38.34 -30.17
C SER A 61 -1.47 -39.34 -31.31
N SER A 62 -2.64 -39.42 -31.92
CA SER A 62 -2.96 -40.38 -32.99
C SER A 62 -3.40 -39.63 -34.24
N ARG A 63 -3.02 -40.19 -35.43
CA ARG A 63 -3.44 -39.70 -36.73
C ARG A 63 -3.78 -40.86 -37.62
N ALA A 64 -4.97 -40.88 -38.21
CA ALA A 64 -5.35 -41.84 -39.24
C ALA A 64 -4.71 -41.45 -40.57
N ILE A 65 -4.13 -42.43 -41.26
CA ILE A 65 -3.58 -42.28 -42.61
C ILE A 65 -4.10 -43.42 -43.45
N GLU A 66 -4.18 -43.20 -44.75
CA GLU A 66 -4.57 -44.22 -45.75
C GLU A 66 -3.43 -44.44 -46.73
N ASP A 67 -3.13 -45.70 -47.03
CA ASP A 67 -2.12 -46.04 -48.03
C ASP A 67 -2.68 -45.96 -49.45
N PRO A 68 -1.81 -46.05 -50.48
CA PRO A 68 -2.26 -46.03 -51.88
C PRO A 68 -3.23 -47.16 -52.27
N ASP A 69 -3.28 -48.22 -51.48
CA ASP A 69 -4.16 -49.37 -51.68
C ASP A 69 -5.50 -49.22 -50.89
N GLY A 70 -5.74 -48.05 -50.26
CA GLY A 70 -6.97 -47.78 -49.53
C GLY A 70 -7.03 -48.39 -48.13
N ARG A 71 -5.93 -48.90 -47.58
CA ARG A 71 -5.87 -49.42 -46.21
C ARG A 71 -5.63 -48.31 -45.21
N GLN A 72 -6.43 -48.30 -44.17
CA GLN A 72 -6.30 -47.32 -43.08
C GLN A 72 -5.39 -47.84 -41.96
N PHE A 73 -4.45 -47.03 -41.53
CA PHE A 73 -3.67 -47.26 -40.31
C PHE A 73 -3.51 -46.00 -39.50
N GLY A 74 -3.25 -46.19 -38.19
CA GLY A 74 -3.00 -45.09 -37.27
C GLY A 74 -1.51 -44.97 -36.96
N ILE A 75 -0.97 -43.77 -37.07
CA ILE A 75 0.29 -43.38 -36.42
C ILE A 75 -0.03 -42.88 -35.02
N VAL A 76 0.62 -43.51 -34.03
CA VAL A 76 0.45 -43.11 -32.62
C VAL A 76 1.83 -42.70 -32.07
N THR A 77 1.89 -41.52 -31.52
CA THR A 77 3.07 -41.00 -30.82
C THR A 77 2.79 -40.90 -29.34
N PHE A 78 3.80 -41.19 -28.54
CA PHE A 78 3.76 -41.06 -27.08
C PHE A 78 4.77 -40.00 -26.67
N THR A 79 4.32 -39.03 -25.95
CA THR A 79 5.19 -37.98 -25.36
C THR A 79 5.19 -38.14 -23.84
N ASP A 80 6.35 -38.38 -23.25
CA ASP A 80 6.52 -38.43 -21.80
C ASP A 80 6.28 -37.06 -21.21
N ILE A 81 5.34 -36.97 -20.26
CA ILE A 81 4.99 -35.72 -19.54
C ILE A 81 5.33 -35.83 -18.06
N SER A 82 6.20 -36.76 -17.66
CA SER A 82 6.58 -36.93 -16.25
C SER A 82 7.22 -35.71 -15.65
N GLU A 83 8.09 -35.03 -16.39
CA GLU A 83 8.69 -33.77 -15.92
C GLU A 83 7.66 -32.64 -15.81
N GLN A 84 6.80 -32.51 -16.80
CA GLN A 84 5.71 -31.54 -16.79
C GLN A 84 4.78 -31.77 -15.59
N LYS A 85 4.37 -33.01 -15.31
CA LYS A 85 3.52 -33.33 -14.16
C LYS A 85 4.20 -33.04 -12.81
N ARG A 86 5.49 -33.37 -12.69
CA ARG A 86 6.27 -33.06 -11.49
C ARG A 86 6.38 -31.54 -11.27
N ALA A 87 6.65 -30.79 -12.34
CA ALA A 87 6.72 -29.33 -12.28
C ALA A 87 5.36 -28.72 -11.90
N GLU A 88 4.26 -29.22 -12.47
CA GLU A 88 2.90 -28.78 -12.15
C GLU A 88 2.54 -29.00 -10.67
N VAL A 89 2.84 -30.18 -10.12
CA VAL A 89 2.62 -30.49 -8.69
C VAL A 89 3.47 -29.57 -7.80
N SER A 90 4.75 -29.40 -8.15
CA SER A 90 5.65 -28.52 -7.40
C SER A 90 5.19 -27.07 -7.43
N LEU A 91 4.74 -26.57 -8.59
CA LEU A 91 4.22 -25.22 -8.74
C LEU A 91 2.94 -25.00 -7.92
N ARG A 92 2.01 -25.96 -7.95
CA ARG A 92 0.79 -25.90 -7.13
C ARG A 92 1.09 -25.85 -5.64
N ALA A 93 2.05 -26.68 -5.18
CA ALA A 93 2.47 -26.68 -3.78
C ALA A 93 3.12 -25.33 -3.37
N ALA A 94 3.98 -24.78 -4.24
CA ALA A 94 4.62 -23.49 -4.00
C ALA A 94 3.61 -22.34 -3.96
N ASN A 95 2.63 -22.35 -4.88
CA ASN A 95 1.57 -21.32 -4.89
C ASN A 95 0.71 -21.39 -3.62
N ALA A 96 0.29 -22.58 -3.19
CA ALA A 96 -0.47 -22.76 -1.96
C ALA A 96 0.31 -22.22 -0.73
N GLN A 97 1.61 -22.49 -0.66
CA GLN A 97 2.46 -21.98 0.40
C GLN A 97 2.63 -20.45 0.36
N LEU A 98 2.71 -19.87 -0.84
CA LEU A 98 2.78 -18.41 -1.01
C LEU A 98 1.46 -17.74 -0.59
N GLU A 99 0.32 -18.31 -0.95
CA GLU A 99 -1.00 -17.81 -0.56
C GLU A 99 -1.19 -17.82 0.97
N GLU A 100 -0.77 -18.89 1.63
CA GLU A 100 -0.83 -18.98 3.09
C GLU A 100 0.04 -17.92 3.77
N ARG A 101 1.31 -17.79 3.33
CA ARG A 101 2.21 -16.75 3.86
C ARG A 101 1.69 -15.35 3.61
N GLN A 102 1.11 -15.09 2.42
CA GLN A 102 0.54 -13.79 2.11
C GLN A 102 -0.65 -13.46 3.03
N LYS A 103 -1.45 -14.47 3.36
CA LYS A 103 -2.56 -14.31 4.31
C LYS A 103 -2.05 -13.93 5.71
N GLU A 104 -1.05 -14.64 6.23
CA GLU A 104 -0.43 -14.33 7.53
C GLU A 104 0.11 -12.88 7.56
N ILE A 105 0.86 -12.48 6.54
CA ILE A 105 1.39 -11.11 6.43
C ILE A 105 0.26 -10.08 6.41
N ASN A 106 -0.81 -10.34 5.68
CA ASN A 106 -1.95 -9.42 5.61
C ASN A 106 -2.69 -9.30 6.95
N GLU A 107 -2.80 -10.39 7.72
CA GLU A 107 -3.38 -10.38 9.06
C GLU A 107 -2.53 -9.56 10.04
N ASP A 108 -1.21 -9.70 10.01
CA ASP A 108 -0.27 -8.92 10.83
C ASP A 108 -0.31 -7.43 10.46
N LEU A 109 -0.33 -7.11 9.16
CA LEU A 109 -0.47 -5.74 8.68
C LEU A 109 -1.81 -5.11 9.09
N ALA A 110 -2.91 -5.87 9.06
CA ALA A 110 -4.21 -5.39 9.50
C ALA A 110 -4.24 -5.11 11.01
N LEU A 111 -3.50 -5.88 11.81
CA LEU A 111 -3.34 -5.59 13.24
C LEU A 111 -2.52 -4.32 13.47
N ALA A 112 -1.39 -4.18 12.78
CA ALA A 112 -0.55 -2.97 12.84
C ALA A 112 -1.32 -1.71 12.42
N ALA A 113 -2.13 -1.80 11.37
CA ALA A 113 -3.00 -0.72 10.90
C ALA A 113 -4.00 -0.28 11.99
N ARG A 114 -4.64 -1.23 12.68
CA ARG A 114 -5.56 -0.90 13.79
C ARG A 114 -4.85 -0.19 14.95
N VAL A 115 -3.63 -0.59 15.27
CA VAL A 115 -2.82 0.10 16.29
C VAL A 115 -2.54 1.53 15.85
N GLN A 116 -2.06 1.74 14.61
CA GLN A 116 -1.75 3.06 14.09
C GLN A 116 -3.01 3.96 14.00
N GLN A 117 -4.14 3.43 13.52
CA GLN A 117 -5.42 4.16 13.48
C GLN A 117 -5.91 4.58 14.86
N SER A 118 -5.60 3.82 15.91
CA SER A 118 -5.95 4.20 17.28
C SER A 118 -5.20 5.44 17.78
N LEU A 119 -4.07 5.78 17.15
CA LEU A 119 -3.26 6.96 17.44
C LEU A 119 -3.71 8.21 16.64
N ALA A 120 -4.49 8.01 15.58
CA ALA A 120 -4.97 9.12 14.76
C ALA A 120 -5.81 10.11 15.61
N PRO A 121 -5.60 11.42 15.46
CA PRO A 121 -6.36 12.40 16.19
C PRO A 121 -7.83 12.34 15.78
N LYS A 122 -8.70 12.55 16.77
CA LYS A 122 -10.15 12.60 16.57
C LYS A 122 -10.62 14.03 16.51
N SER A 123 -11.64 14.28 15.70
CA SER A 123 -12.37 15.55 15.74
C SER A 123 -12.88 15.81 17.15
N MET A 124 -12.68 17.03 17.65
CA MET A 124 -13.03 17.39 19.02
C MET A 124 -13.38 18.88 19.16
N VAL A 125 -14.01 19.20 20.25
CA VAL A 125 -14.19 20.59 20.71
C VAL A 125 -13.47 20.72 22.04
N TRP A 126 -12.64 21.72 22.16
CA TRP A 126 -11.88 22.03 23.37
C TRP A 126 -11.85 23.53 23.64
N ASP A 127 -12.45 23.94 24.71
CA ASP A 127 -12.47 25.36 25.19
C ASP A 127 -12.69 26.37 24.05
N GLY A 128 -13.74 26.21 23.24
CA GLY A 128 -14.05 27.08 22.12
C GLY A 128 -13.15 26.94 20.88
N LEU A 129 -12.28 25.95 20.86
CA LEU A 129 -11.57 25.48 19.65
C LEU A 129 -12.30 24.27 19.08
N ARG A 130 -12.64 24.32 17.82
CA ARG A 130 -13.20 23.15 17.08
C ARG A 130 -12.10 22.56 16.22
N VAL A 131 -11.89 21.25 16.33
CA VAL A 131 -10.89 20.54 15.54
C VAL A 131 -11.56 19.46 14.70
N ASP A 132 -11.17 19.39 13.45
CA ASP A 132 -11.52 18.29 12.55
C ASP A 132 -10.25 17.71 11.91
N ALA A 133 -10.16 16.38 11.81
CA ALA A 133 -8.97 15.71 11.33
C ALA A 133 -9.31 14.61 10.34
N TYR A 134 -8.38 14.35 9.43
CA TYR A 134 -8.44 13.27 8.45
C TYR A 134 -7.04 12.67 8.28
N PHE A 135 -6.96 11.34 8.36
CA PHE A 135 -5.74 10.57 8.15
C PHE A 135 -6.08 9.35 7.33
N HIS A 136 -5.46 9.23 6.18
CA HIS A 136 -5.68 8.12 5.27
C HIS A 136 -4.35 7.63 4.69
N PRO A 137 -3.82 6.51 5.20
CA PRO A 137 -2.61 5.92 4.63
C PRO A 137 -2.91 5.32 3.26
N VAL A 138 -1.99 5.49 2.32
CA VAL A 138 -2.09 4.92 0.96
C VAL A 138 -1.95 3.41 0.95
N ARG A 139 -1.28 2.86 1.95
CA ARG A 139 -1.16 1.42 2.20
C ARG A 139 -1.86 1.04 3.51
N SER A 140 -1.71 -0.22 3.93
CA SER A 140 -2.27 -0.67 5.21
C SER A 140 -1.77 0.14 6.40
N ILE A 141 -0.52 0.60 6.36
CA ILE A 141 0.15 1.44 7.35
C ILE A 141 0.98 2.51 6.64
N GLY A 142 1.07 3.70 7.23
CA GLY A 142 1.71 4.88 6.66
C GLY A 142 2.83 5.47 7.50
N GLY A 143 3.58 6.41 6.89
CA GLY A 143 4.57 7.24 7.55
C GLY A 143 3.98 8.44 8.26
N ASP A 144 2.79 8.86 7.85
CA ASP A 144 2.09 10.01 8.40
C ASP A 144 1.52 9.77 9.79
N PHE A 145 1.58 10.77 10.62
CA PHE A 145 0.78 10.84 11.83
C PHE A 145 0.40 12.27 12.21
N GLY A 146 -0.61 12.40 13.05
CA GLY A 146 -1.00 13.68 13.61
C GLY A 146 -1.27 13.60 15.10
N LEU A 147 -1.25 14.75 15.73
CA LEU A 147 -1.58 14.93 17.14
C LEU A 147 -2.53 16.10 17.35
N VAL A 148 -3.52 15.88 18.19
CA VAL A 148 -4.36 16.94 18.77
C VAL A 148 -4.35 16.71 20.28
N LEU A 149 -3.69 17.60 21.01
CA LEU A 149 -3.46 17.42 22.43
C LEU A 149 -3.73 18.71 23.20
N PRO A 150 -4.65 18.71 24.17
CA PRO A 150 -4.83 19.82 25.08
C PRO A 150 -3.53 20.25 25.79
N SER A 151 -3.35 21.55 26.01
CA SER A 151 -2.19 22.16 26.67
C SER A 151 -2.68 23.19 27.71
N GLY A 152 -2.64 22.83 28.97
CA GLY A 152 -3.23 23.65 30.04
C GLY A 152 -4.76 23.72 29.94
N GLU A 153 -5.35 24.80 30.46
CA GLU A 153 -6.80 24.97 30.53
C GLU A 153 -7.41 25.49 29.22
N SER A 154 -6.69 26.32 28.49
CA SER A 154 -7.18 27.02 27.28
C SER A 154 -6.29 26.82 26.05
N GLY A 155 -5.31 25.92 26.12
CA GLY A 155 -4.37 25.67 25.06
C GLY A 155 -4.63 24.37 24.30
N LEU A 156 -4.16 24.31 23.05
CA LEU A 156 -4.24 23.15 22.20
C LEU A 156 -2.98 23.03 21.34
N ASN A 157 -2.39 21.85 21.32
CA ASN A 157 -1.34 21.51 20.35
C ASN A 157 -1.96 20.76 19.18
N LEU A 158 -1.63 21.20 17.97
CA LEU A 158 -1.93 20.54 16.70
C LEU A 158 -0.61 20.17 16.05
N LEU A 159 -0.54 19.01 15.41
CA LEU A 159 0.66 18.59 14.72
C LEU A 159 0.31 17.64 13.59
N VAL A 160 1.04 17.75 12.49
CA VAL A 160 1.15 16.75 11.41
C VAL A 160 2.62 16.46 11.17
N CYS A 161 2.92 15.23 10.87
CA CYS A 161 4.27 14.75 10.59
C CYS A 161 4.20 13.72 9.47
N ASP A 162 5.15 13.78 8.55
CA ASP A 162 5.35 12.81 7.51
C ASP A 162 6.79 12.26 7.57
N VAL A 163 6.90 10.94 7.62
CA VAL A 163 8.18 10.21 7.66
C VAL A 163 8.47 9.62 6.29
N SER A 164 9.63 9.97 5.75
CA SER A 164 10.08 9.54 4.43
C SER A 164 9.91 8.05 4.16
N GLY A 165 9.35 7.74 2.97
CA GLY A 165 9.10 6.38 2.51
C GLY A 165 7.75 5.82 3.00
N HIS A 166 7.48 4.58 2.68
CA HIS A 166 6.18 3.96 2.94
C HIS A 166 6.32 2.53 3.48
N GLY A 167 5.29 2.06 4.16
CA GLY A 167 5.19 0.70 4.66
C GLY A 167 5.72 0.53 6.10
N ILE A 168 6.12 -0.69 6.46
CA ILE A 168 6.40 -1.07 7.85
C ILE A 168 7.53 -0.24 8.47
N GLY A 169 8.60 0.01 7.71
CA GLY A 169 9.76 0.75 8.21
C GLY A 169 9.41 2.18 8.63
N SER A 170 8.79 2.95 7.72
CA SER A 170 8.34 4.33 8.01
C SER A 170 7.30 4.38 9.13
N ALA A 171 6.34 3.44 9.14
CA ALA A 171 5.33 3.35 10.20
C ALA A 171 5.94 3.10 11.60
N LEU A 172 6.95 2.25 11.72
CA LEU A 172 7.66 2.01 13.00
C LEU A 172 8.42 3.25 13.46
N VAL A 173 9.08 3.96 12.54
CA VAL A 173 9.77 5.21 12.83
C VAL A 173 8.76 6.28 13.22
N ALA A 174 7.66 6.42 12.48
CA ALA A 174 6.57 7.34 12.80
C ALA A 174 6.02 7.11 14.21
N ASN A 175 5.75 5.86 14.61
CA ASN A 175 5.30 5.52 15.96
C ASN A 175 6.34 5.91 17.04
N ARG A 176 7.62 5.78 16.73
CA ARG A 176 8.67 6.18 17.67
C ARG A 176 8.76 7.69 17.82
N ILE A 177 8.69 8.44 16.70
CA ILE A 177 8.65 9.91 16.70
C ILE A 177 7.37 10.40 17.39
N TYR A 178 6.21 9.76 17.11
CA TYR A 178 4.94 10.06 17.79
C TYR A 178 5.08 9.99 19.31
N SER A 179 5.65 8.92 19.83
CA SER A 179 5.80 8.71 21.27
C SER A 179 6.69 9.78 21.92
N GLU A 180 7.80 10.14 21.26
CA GLU A 180 8.72 11.16 21.72
C GLU A 180 8.06 12.55 21.68
N THR A 181 7.39 12.87 20.57
CA THR A 181 6.64 14.13 20.41
C THR A 181 5.54 14.27 21.46
N MET A 182 4.76 13.21 21.68
CA MET A 182 3.71 13.20 22.70
C MET A 182 4.26 13.46 24.11
N SER A 183 5.41 12.86 24.45
CA SER A 183 6.08 13.07 25.73
C SER A 183 6.48 14.53 25.92
N GLN A 184 7.08 15.14 24.90
CA GLN A 184 7.53 16.53 24.96
C GLN A 184 6.36 17.53 25.03
N LEU A 185 5.31 17.31 24.24
CA LEU A 185 4.11 18.15 24.26
C LEU A 185 3.39 18.09 25.62
N ARG A 186 3.29 16.92 26.24
CA ARG A 186 2.73 16.76 27.61
C ARG A 186 3.53 17.49 28.67
N ASN A 187 4.83 17.61 28.48
CA ASN A 187 5.73 18.37 29.36
C ASN A 187 5.80 19.86 29.00
N ASN A 188 4.93 20.35 28.08
CA ASN A 188 4.89 21.71 27.59
C ASN A 188 6.23 22.25 27.05
N ALA A 189 7.05 21.37 26.48
CA ALA A 189 8.31 21.76 25.85
C ALA A 189 8.05 22.83 24.77
N PRO A 190 8.89 23.89 24.68
CA PRO A 190 8.80 24.87 23.60
C PRO A 190 8.94 24.16 22.23
N LEU A 191 8.11 24.55 21.25
CA LEU A 191 8.08 23.85 19.95
C LEU A 191 9.45 23.86 19.23
N GLY A 192 10.18 24.97 19.29
CA GLY A 192 11.53 25.04 18.71
C GLY A 192 12.54 24.09 19.38
N SER A 193 12.44 23.90 20.71
CA SER A 193 13.26 22.91 21.44
C SER A 193 12.85 21.48 21.05
N MET A 194 11.53 21.23 20.96
CA MET A 194 10.99 19.94 20.52
C MET A 194 11.55 19.53 19.13
N LEU A 195 11.60 20.46 18.16
CA LEU A 195 12.19 20.16 16.84
C LEU A 195 13.67 19.76 16.95
N ARG A 196 14.48 20.48 17.75
CA ARG A 196 15.90 20.16 17.97
C ARG A 196 16.08 18.79 18.62
N ASP A 197 15.28 18.50 19.62
CA ASP A 197 15.36 17.23 20.35
C ASP A 197 14.94 16.06 19.48
N LEU A 198 13.88 16.20 18.68
CA LEU A 198 13.42 15.19 17.71
C LEU A 198 14.48 14.96 16.62
N ASN A 199 15.09 16.01 16.07
CA ASN A 199 16.20 15.88 15.13
C ASN A 199 17.35 15.07 15.73
N SER A 200 17.80 15.47 16.92
CA SER A 200 18.88 14.78 17.65
C SER A 200 18.53 13.34 18.01
N PHE A 201 17.26 13.09 18.35
CA PHE A 201 16.75 11.75 18.66
C PHE A 201 16.85 10.82 17.45
N VAL A 202 16.33 11.23 16.29
CA VAL A 202 16.35 10.41 15.07
C VAL A 202 17.77 10.15 14.61
N MET A 203 18.62 11.17 14.57
CA MET A 203 20.01 11.03 14.16
C MET A 203 20.82 10.08 15.04
N ARG A 204 20.58 10.06 16.35
CA ARG A 204 21.32 9.20 17.30
C ARG A 204 20.79 7.77 17.34
N ASN A 205 19.48 7.57 17.19
CA ASN A 205 18.84 6.29 17.49
C ASN A 205 18.39 5.50 16.25
N ILE A 206 18.18 6.18 15.12
CA ILE A 206 17.65 5.56 13.89
C ILE A 206 18.71 5.58 12.78
N GLY A 207 19.58 6.59 12.76
CA GLY A 207 20.64 6.76 11.77
C GLY A 207 20.25 7.76 10.67
N SER A 208 21.11 8.74 10.45
CA SER A 208 20.90 9.89 9.56
C SER A 208 20.78 9.61 8.06
N SER A 209 21.03 8.38 7.62
CA SER A 209 21.02 8.04 6.19
C SER A 209 19.80 7.21 5.75
N VAL A 210 18.92 6.85 6.67
CA VAL A 210 17.84 5.89 6.40
C VAL A 210 16.47 6.56 6.39
N PHE A 211 16.20 7.43 7.36
CA PHE A 211 14.92 8.10 7.50
C PHE A 211 15.11 9.58 7.86
N PHE A 212 14.31 10.40 7.23
CA PHE A 212 14.09 11.80 7.57
C PHE A 212 12.58 12.05 7.65
N PHE A 213 12.19 13.16 8.24
CA PHE A 213 10.78 13.47 8.40
C PHE A 213 10.52 14.97 8.36
N THR A 214 9.33 15.32 7.96
CA THR A 214 8.82 16.68 7.97
C THR A 214 7.81 16.83 9.11
N LEU A 215 7.67 18.04 9.65
CA LEU A 215 6.75 18.28 10.73
C LEU A 215 6.25 19.73 10.73
N ALA A 216 4.92 19.88 10.91
CA ALA A 216 4.30 21.15 11.22
C ALA A 216 3.55 21.04 12.55
N ALA A 217 3.84 21.95 13.48
CA ALA A 217 3.21 22.01 14.80
C ALA A 217 2.72 23.42 15.10
N ALA A 218 1.52 23.49 15.70
CA ALA A 218 0.93 24.73 16.18
C ALA A 218 0.49 24.55 17.63
N ARG A 219 0.91 25.46 18.50
CA ARG A 219 0.41 25.59 19.87
C ARG A 219 -0.46 26.81 19.97
N ILE A 220 -1.75 26.62 20.18
CA ILE A 220 -2.74 27.66 20.32
C ILE A 220 -2.93 27.94 21.82
N ASP A 221 -2.86 29.21 22.21
CA ASP A 221 -3.31 29.71 23.49
C ASP A 221 -4.50 30.63 23.22
N ARG A 222 -5.70 30.12 23.44
CA ARG A 222 -6.93 30.86 23.21
C ARG A 222 -7.06 32.05 24.15
N GLY A 223 -6.66 31.89 25.42
CA GLY A 223 -6.72 32.99 26.42
C GLY A 223 -5.86 34.17 26.03
N ALA A 224 -4.68 33.92 25.49
CA ALA A 224 -3.77 34.95 24.99
C ALA A 224 -4.05 35.34 23.52
N ARG A 225 -5.02 34.73 22.83
CA ARG A 225 -5.25 34.87 21.38
C ARG A 225 -3.98 34.76 20.57
N ARG A 226 -3.17 33.78 20.91
CA ARG A 226 -1.84 33.59 20.32
C ARG A 226 -1.65 32.17 19.88
N MET A 227 -0.96 32.00 18.75
CA MET A 227 -0.46 30.74 18.30
C MET A 227 1.05 30.80 18.08
N VAL A 228 1.76 29.79 18.54
CA VAL A 228 3.15 29.55 18.19
C VAL A 228 3.17 28.43 17.15
N PHE A 229 3.72 28.70 15.97
CA PHE A 229 3.92 27.73 14.90
C PHE A 229 5.38 27.37 14.79
N ALA A 230 5.65 26.10 14.51
CA ALA A 230 6.96 25.56 14.17
C ALA A 230 6.86 24.56 13.03
N GLY A 231 7.62 24.78 11.96
CA GLY A 231 7.65 23.90 10.79
C GLY A 231 9.08 23.51 10.44
N ALA A 232 9.26 22.26 10.02
CA ALA A 232 10.53 21.69 9.62
C ALA A 232 10.38 20.89 8.31
N GLY A 233 10.80 21.48 7.19
CA GLY A 233 10.73 20.88 5.85
C GLY A 233 9.33 20.51 5.39
N HIS A 234 8.30 20.97 6.07
CA HIS A 234 6.90 20.59 5.86
C HIS A 234 6.19 21.60 4.96
N PRO A 235 5.17 21.20 4.17
CA PRO A 235 4.35 22.13 3.43
C PRO A 235 3.81 23.26 4.32
N PRO A 236 3.67 24.49 3.79
CA PRO A 236 3.22 25.63 4.59
C PRO A 236 1.85 25.38 5.23
N ALA A 237 1.73 25.62 6.53
CA ALA A 237 0.43 25.69 7.17
C ALA A 237 -0.31 26.97 6.74
N MET A 238 -1.62 27.02 6.92
CA MET A 238 -2.44 28.17 6.52
C MET A 238 -3.32 28.65 7.67
N ILE A 239 -3.53 29.95 7.72
CA ILE A 239 -4.62 30.56 8.52
C ILE A 239 -5.55 31.29 7.54
N VAL A 240 -6.85 31.01 7.62
CA VAL A 240 -7.86 31.60 6.73
C VAL A 240 -9.11 31.96 7.52
N GLN A 241 -9.71 33.09 7.18
CA GLN A 241 -11.08 33.46 7.57
C GLN A 241 -12.06 33.16 6.42
N PRO A 242 -13.34 32.92 6.71
CA PRO A 242 -14.35 32.82 5.67
C PRO A 242 -14.36 34.04 4.76
N GLY A 243 -14.10 33.84 3.46
CA GLY A 243 -14.02 34.93 2.46
C GLY A 243 -12.69 35.68 2.43
N GLY A 244 -11.72 35.32 3.27
CA GLY A 244 -10.36 35.88 3.27
C GLY A 244 -9.37 35.10 2.43
N GLU A 245 -8.21 35.67 2.16
CA GLU A 245 -7.08 34.97 1.54
C GLU A 245 -6.31 34.18 2.60
N PRO A 246 -5.92 32.92 2.32
CA PRO A 246 -5.11 32.15 3.24
C PRO A 246 -3.73 32.77 3.46
N ARG A 247 -3.40 33.00 4.71
CA ARG A 247 -2.08 33.43 5.14
C ARG A 247 -1.19 32.22 5.35
N MET A 248 -0.07 32.15 4.63
CA MET A 248 0.86 31.04 4.68
C MET A 248 1.81 31.15 5.87
N LEU A 249 2.11 30.04 6.53
CA LEU A 249 3.07 29.88 7.60
C LEU A 249 4.17 28.91 7.14
N GLU A 250 5.26 29.46 6.69
CA GLU A 250 6.38 28.68 6.13
C GLU A 250 7.19 27.97 7.22
N SER A 251 7.71 26.79 6.89
CA SER A 251 8.70 26.08 7.71
C SER A 251 9.99 26.90 7.82
N ARG A 252 10.50 27.08 9.03
CA ARG A 252 11.76 27.82 9.29
C ARG A 252 12.95 26.88 9.51
N SER A 253 12.72 25.61 9.64
CA SER A 253 13.74 24.59 9.81
C SER A 253 13.76 23.65 8.62
N MET A 254 14.90 23.02 8.36
CA MET A 254 15.04 22.01 7.33
C MET A 254 14.36 20.70 7.78
N VAL A 255 14.26 19.74 6.86
CA VAL A 255 13.78 18.39 7.14
C VAL A 255 14.60 17.76 8.28
N LEU A 256 13.92 17.12 9.23
CA LEU A 256 14.54 16.56 10.43
C LEU A 256 15.09 15.16 10.18
N GLY A 257 16.17 14.80 10.87
CA GLY A 257 16.84 13.50 10.77
C GLY A 257 17.87 13.41 9.65
N ALA A 258 17.96 14.41 8.76
CA ALA A 258 18.91 14.42 7.67
C ALA A 258 20.26 15.08 8.01
N LEU A 259 20.21 16.18 8.75
CA LEU A 259 21.38 17.00 9.10
C LEU A 259 21.40 17.36 10.59
N PRO A 260 22.58 17.45 11.22
CA PRO A 260 22.68 17.85 12.63
C PRO A 260 22.09 19.22 12.91
N ASP A 261 22.31 20.18 12.00
CA ASP A 261 21.92 21.58 12.13
C ASP A 261 20.61 21.87 11.39
N ALA A 262 19.71 20.89 11.27
CA ALA A 262 18.42 21.06 10.58
C ALA A 262 17.55 22.13 11.25
N VAL A 263 17.73 22.38 12.54
CA VAL A 263 17.01 23.38 13.33
C VAL A 263 17.99 24.45 13.84
N ASP A 264 18.24 25.45 13.02
CA ASP A 264 19.09 26.58 13.35
C ASP A 264 18.27 27.86 13.59
N GLY A 265 18.78 28.77 14.41
CA GLY A 265 18.16 30.05 14.67
C GLY A 265 16.76 30.00 15.30
N GLU A 266 15.91 30.94 14.88
CA GLU A 266 14.54 31.07 15.37
C GLU A 266 13.57 30.14 14.63
N ALA A 267 13.34 28.95 15.20
CA ALA A 267 12.55 27.88 14.59
C ALA A 267 11.03 28.10 14.70
N THR A 268 10.56 29.17 15.32
CA THR A 268 9.14 29.44 15.61
C THR A 268 8.63 30.75 15.04
N LEU A 269 7.34 30.78 14.74
CA LEU A 269 6.58 31.98 14.39
C LEU A 269 5.51 32.23 15.45
N GLU A 270 5.38 33.46 15.93
CA GLU A 270 4.24 33.88 16.74
C GLU A 270 3.18 34.56 15.88
N VAL A 271 1.93 34.19 16.09
CA VAL A 271 0.79 34.70 15.33
C VAL A 271 -0.33 35.05 16.27
N THR A 272 -0.91 36.24 16.11
CA THR A 272 -2.15 36.62 16.77
C THR A 272 -3.33 35.97 16.05
N LEU A 273 -4.27 35.41 16.81
CA LEU A 273 -5.47 34.77 16.30
C LEU A 273 -6.70 35.64 16.61
N GLU A 274 -7.60 35.67 15.65
CA GLU A 274 -8.90 36.32 15.79
C GLU A 274 -10.04 35.26 15.78
N PRO A 275 -11.18 35.55 16.43
CA PRO A 275 -12.35 34.68 16.33
C PRO A 275 -12.73 34.46 14.85
N GLY A 276 -12.98 33.23 14.49
CA GLY A 276 -13.26 32.80 13.09
C GLY A 276 -12.03 32.41 12.31
N ASP A 277 -10.81 32.57 12.83
CA ASP A 277 -9.60 32.07 12.19
C ASP A 277 -9.64 30.53 12.13
N ARG A 278 -9.33 29.98 10.95
CA ARG A 278 -9.22 28.57 10.70
C ARG A 278 -7.77 28.22 10.34
N ILE A 279 -7.19 27.35 11.13
CA ILE A 279 -5.84 26.82 10.95
C ILE A 279 -5.92 25.53 10.15
N VAL A 280 -5.04 25.37 9.14
CA VAL A 280 -4.96 24.23 8.25
C VAL A 280 -3.54 23.68 8.26
N LEU A 281 -3.38 22.45 8.71
CA LEU A 281 -2.14 21.67 8.61
C LEU A 281 -2.40 20.47 7.71
N TYR A 282 -1.49 20.15 6.79
CA TYR A 282 -1.67 19.03 5.83
C TYR A 282 -0.31 18.50 5.38
N THR A 283 -0.27 17.24 4.95
CA THR A 283 0.93 16.61 4.39
C THR A 283 0.98 16.73 2.88
N ASP A 284 2.14 16.44 2.29
CA ASP A 284 2.39 16.57 0.84
C ASP A 284 1.56 15.58 -0.01
N GLY A 285 0.99 14.54 0.56
CA GLY A 285 -0.01 13.70 -0.12
C GLY A 285 -1.24 14.47 -0.62
N ILE A 286 -1.40 15.76 -0.20
CA ILE A 286 -2.40 16.68 -0.77
C ILE A 286 -1.80 17.52 -1.91
N THR A 287 -0.54 17.95 -1.81
CA THR A 287 0.12 18.78 -2.83
C THR A 287 0.65 17.98 -4.03
N ASP A 288 1.15 16.77 -3.77
CA ASP A 288 1.91 15.97 -4.74
C ASP A 288 1.01 15.02 -5.55
N ILE A 289 -0.18 15.52 -5.87
CA ILE A 289 -1.16 14.87 -6.74
C ILE A 289 -1.13 15.49 -8.14
N PHE A 290 -1.41 14.66 -9.15
CA PHE A 290 -1.36 15.06 -10.55
C PHE A 290 -2.73 14.94 -11.20
N ASP A 291 -3.04 15.88 -12.10
CA ASP A 291 -4.21 15.84 -12.95
C ASP A 291 -4.00 14.94 -14.18
N ALA A 292 -5.04 14.80 -15.03
CA ALA A 292 -5.01 14.04 -16.26
C ALA A 292 -3.99 14.56 -17.32
N ARG A 293 -3.44 15.76 -17.13
CA ARG A 293 -2.40 16.36 -17.97
C ARG A 293 -1.01 16.16 -17.41
N GLY A 294 -0.89 15.60 -16.20
CA GLY A 294 0.36 15.46 -15.48
C GLY A 294 0.80 16.75 -14.78
N GLU A 295 -0.09 17.72 -14.57
CA GLU A 295 0.19 18.93 -13.79
C GLU A 295 0.00 18.64 -12.28
N MET A 296 1.03 19.00 -11.50
CA MET A 296 0.99 18.84 -10.04
C MET A 296 0.11 19.94 -9.43
N LEU A 297 -0.71 19.59 -8.42
CA LEU A 297 -1.55 20.55 -7.70
C LEU A 297 -0.72 21.63 -6.99
N GLY A 298 0.31 21.21 -6.27
CA GLY A 298 1.21 22.08 -5.54
C GLY A 298 0.54 22.86 -4.42
N VAL A 299 1.34 23.68 -3.75
CA VAL A 299 0.87 24.54 -2.62
C VAL A 299 -0.16 25.57 -3.06
N GLU A 300 0.00 26.16 -4.26
CA GLU A 300 -0.93 27.15 -4.80
C GLU A 300 -2.32 26.57 -5.05
N GLY A 301 -2.39 25.34 -5.56
CA GLY A 301 -3.64 24.63 -5.76
C GLY A 301 -4.35 24.32 -4.45
N VAL A 302 -3.60 23.88 -3.43
CA VAL A 302 -4.15 23.65 -2.08
C VAL A 302 -4.63 24.97 -1.47
N GLN A 303 -3.88 26.06 -1.60
CA GLN A 303 -4.29 27.40 -1.13
C GLN A 303 -5.64 27.82 -1.74
N LYS A 304 -5.84 27.59 -3.04
CA LYS A 304 -7.11 27.83 -3.72
C LYS A 304 -8.23 26.98 -3.11
N PHE A 305 -8.00 25.69 -2.91
CA PHE A 305 -9.01 24.78 -2.34
C PHE A 305 -9.38 25.14 -0.92
N VAL A 306 -8.40 25.52 -0.08
CA VAL A 306 -8.62 26.01 1.28
C VAL A 306 -9.45 27.29 1.29
N ARG A 307 -9.14 28.27 0.43
CA ARG A 307 -9.90 29.50 0.31
C ARG A 307 -11.36 29.25 -0.04
N GLU A 308 -11.61 28.40 -1.04
CA GLU A 308 -12.97 28.07 -1.47
C GLU A 308 -13.74 27.27 -0.40
N ALA A 309 -13.08 26.33 0.27
CA ALA A 309 -13.70 25.53 1.32
C ALA A 309 -13.92 26.33 2.61
N ALA A 310 -13.17 27.40 2.82
CA ALA A 310 -13.36 28.31 3.96
C ALA A 310 -14.70 29.07 3.90
N LEU A 311 -15.37 29.11 2.77
CA LEU A 311 -16.75 29.66 2.66
C LEU A 311 -17.81 28.73 3.24
N LEU A 312 -17.49 27.45 3.41
CA LEU A 312 -18.39 26.45 3.97
C LEU A 312 -18.42 26.56 5.52
N PRO A 313 -19.47 26.07 6.17
CA PRO A 313 -19.44 25.83 7.62
C PRO A 313 -18.21 24.98 7.99
N PHE A 314 -17.61 25.25 9.16
CA PHE A 314 -16.39 24.55 9.57
C PHE A 314 -16.50 23.00 9.49
N GLY A 315 -17.65 22.46 9.92
CA GLY A 315 -17.87 20.98 9.85
C GLY A 315 -17.91 20.40 8.43
N GLU A 316 -18.05 21.23 7.40
CA GLU A 316 -18.07 20.83 6.00
C GLU A 316 -16.75 21.15 5.28
N MET A 317 -15.90 22.00 5.86
CA MET A 317 -14.67 22.49 5.23
C MET A 317 -13.71 21.34 4.90
N LYS A 318 -13.52 20.40 5.81
CA LYS A 318 -12.67 19.22 5.59
C LYS A 318 -13.11 18.44 4.35
N GLN A 319 -14.39 18.07 4.29
CA GLN A 319 -14.93 17.34 3.15
C GLN A 319 -14.83 18.15 1.87
N GLY A 320 -15.08 19.47 1.95
CA GLY A 320 -14.93 20.36 0.81
C GLY A 320 -13.51 20.42 0.24
N ILE A 321 -12.48 20.34 1.07
CA ILE A 321 -11.08 20.23 0.60
C ILE A 321 -10.84 18.85 -0.03
N LEU A 322 -11.22 17.77 0.67
CA LEU A 322 -10.99 16.39 0.19
C LEU A 322 -11.70 16.08 -1.12
N ASP A 323 -12.91 16.59 -1.33
CA ASP A 323 -13.66 16.43 -2.57
C ASP A 323 -12.95 17.09 -3.76
N ARG A 324 -12.34 18.27 -3.56
CA ARG A 324 -11.57 18.98 -4.58
C ARG A 324 -10.27 18.24 -4.91
N VAL A 325 -9.59 17.74 -3.89
CA VAL A 325 -8.40 16.89 -4.03
C VAL A 325 -8.73 15.63 -4.85
N ALA A 326 -9.84 14.98 -4.52
CA ALA A 326 -10.30 13.78 -5.23
C ALA A 326 -10.71 14.08 -6.70
N GLN A 327 -11.31 15.25 -6.97
CA GLN A 327 -11.68 15.69 -8.31
C GLN A 327 -10.47 16.08 -9.17
N TRP A 328 -9.43 16.65 -8.56
CA TRP A 328 -8.20 17.02 -9.26
C TRP A 328 -7.38 15.81 -9.65
N ARG A 329 -7.28 14.84 -8.74
CA ARG A 329 -6.37 13.70 -8.87
C ARG A 329 -6.80 12.70 -9.94
N GLU A 330 -5.89 12.37 -10.84
CA GLU A 330 -6.01 11.23 -11.73
C GLU A 330 -5.46 9.95 -11.06
N GLY A 331 -6.26 8.91 -11.00
CA GLY A 331 -5.86 7.63 -10.42
C GLY A 331 -5.89 7.52 -8.89
N PRO A 332 -5.31 6.46 -8.31
CA PRO A 332 -5.25 6.25 -6.87
C PRO A 332 -4.31 7.24 -6.18
N ALA A 333 -4.43 7.37 -4.85
CA ALA A 333 -3.47 8.15 -4.06
C ALA A 333 -2.07 7.51 -4.15
N SER A 334 -1.05 8.34 -4.31
CA SER A 334 0.37 7.95 -4.37
C SER A 334 1.06 8.01 -3.01
N ASP A 335 0.54 8.82 -2.09
CA ASP A 335 1.08 9.02 -0.76
C ASP A 335 -0.01 9.14 0.30
N ASP A 336 0.39 9.06 1.58
CA ASP A 336 -0.48 9.20 2.74
C ASP A 336 -1.10 10.60 2.74
N VAL A 337 -2.38 10.72 3.10
CA VAL A 337 -3.10 11.99 3.12
C VAL A 337 -3.49 12.33 4.54
N SER A 338 -2.92 13.40 5.06
CA SER A 338 -3.21 13.91 6.40
C SER A 338 -3.66 15.36 6.36
N LEU A 339 -4.72 15.67 7.10
CA LEU A 339 -5.31 17.01 7.20
C LEU A 339 -5.82 17.25 8.62
N VAL A 340 -5.38 18.34 9.23
CA VAL A 340 -5.88 18.82 10.53
C VAL A 340 -6.37 20.25 10.39
N LEU A 341 -7.62 20.45 10.73
CA LEU A 341 -8.27 21.76 10.74
C LEU A 341 -8.59 22.16 12.17
N ALA A 342 -8.41 23.44 12.53
CA ALA A 342 -8.93 24.00 13.77
C ALA A 342 -9.58 25.34 13.51
N GLU A 343 -10.70 25.64 14.21
CA GLU A 343 -11.37 26.94 14.16
C GLU A 343 -11.39 27.54 15.56
N VAL A 344 -11.02 28.82 15.65
CA VAL A 344 -11.08 29.63 16.86
C VAL A 344 -12.47 30.26 16.97
N SER A 345 -13.18 29.99 18.09
CA SER A 345 -14.52 30.55 18.35
C SER A 345 -14.45 31.82 19.18
#